data_f6c221081ba334fda6f4cd9641e37f74
#
_entry.id   f6c221081ba334fda6f4cd9641e37f74
#
_cell.length_a   1.000
_cell.length_b   1.000
_cell.length_c   1.000
_cell.angle_alpha   90.00
_cell.angle_beta   90.00
_cell.angle_gamma   90.00
#
_symmetry.space_group_name_H-M   'P 1'
#
loop_
_entity.id
_entity.type
_entity.pdbx_description
1 polymer ?
#
loop_
_entity_poly.entity_id
_entity_poly.type
_entity_poly.pdbx_seq_one_letter_code
_entity_poly.pdbx_strand_id
1 'polypeptide(L)'
;GKYSGTGSLYDADARLVYEGSFEGGRYSGNGTLYGKDGDVVYEGAFLKGRYEGQGTLYQNGKKVYTGMFIAGNPEGEGKQYGTSGSADSWGTYEDGELVAGQTILYDADGRIEYKGGISDGKYEGKGRLYKEGVLLYDGGFKDGEYEGSGTLYEQENVLYKGEFKEGEYEGKGFLYAQG
;
A
#
# COMPACT_ATOMS: atom_id res chain seq x y z
N GLY A 1 -38.07 4.82 -17.20
CA GLY A 1 -37.15 5.88 -16.78
C GLY A 1 -35.88 5.32 -16.21
N LYS A 2 -34.81 6.12 -16.22
CA LYS A 2 -33.55 5.73 -15.58
C LYS A 2 -33.61 6.13 -14.08
N TYR A 3 -33.00 5.35 -13.21
CA TYR A 3 -32.91 5.64 -11.78
C TYR A 3 -32.13 6.95 -11.55
N SER A 4 -32.64 7.79 -10.65
CA SER A 4 -31.98 9.01 -10.16
C SER A 4 -32.38 9.26 -8.72
N GLY A 5 -31.50 9.86 -7.92
CA GLY A 5 -31.66 10.04 -6.48
C GLY A 5 -31.05 8.88 -5.69
N THR A 6 -31.41 8.76 -4.41
CA THR A 6 -30.90 7.70 -3.51
C THR A 6 -31.82 6.47 -3.52
N GLY A 7 -31.23 5.27 -3.41
CA GLY A 7 -31.99 4.03 -3.39
C GLY A 7 -31.12 2.80 -3.20
N SER A 8 -31.75 1.63 -3.17
CA SER A 8 -31.12 0.33 -3.06
C SER A 8 -31.40 -0.47 -4.33
N LEU A 9 -30.38 -1.14 -4.85
CA LEU A 9 -30.47 -2.06 -5.98
C LEU A 9 -30.31 -3.50 -5.50
N TYR A 10 -31.21 -4.37 -5.93
CA TYR A 10 -31.17 -5.79 -5.64
C TYR A 10 -31.01 -6.58 -6.93
N ASP A 11 -30.34 -7.74 -6.85
CA ASP A 11 -30.25 -8.68 -7.98
C ASP A 11 -31.52 -9.53 -8.11
N ALA A 12 -31.52 -10.48 -9.07
CA ALA A 12 -32.64 -11.37 -9.34
C ALA A 12 -32.96 -12.33 -8.16
N ASP A 13 -31.98 -12.57 -7.28
CA ASP A 13 -32.11 -13.40 -6.07
C ASP A 13 -32.48 -12.58 -4.83
N ALA A 14 -32.88 -11.32 -5.01
CA ALA A 14 -33.21 -10.35 -3.96
C ALA A 14 -32.04 -10.03 -3.00
N ARG A 15 -30.79 -10.21 -3.43
CA ARG A 15 -29.61 -9.79 -2.67
C ARG A 15 -29.28 -8.33 -2.95
N LEU A 16 -28.96 -7.59 -1.89
CA LEU A 16 -28.54 -6.20 -2.01
C LEU A 16 -27.22 -6.12 -2.78
N VAL A 17 -27.20 -5.34 -3.86
CA VAL A 17 -26.00 -5.13 -4.73
C VAL A 17 -25.41 -3.75 -4.49
N TYR A 18 -26.25 -2.73 -4.32
CA TYR A 18 -25.80 -1.36 -4.13
C TYR A 18 -26.82 -0.58 -3.30
N GLU A 19 -26.32 0.28 -2.44
CA GLU A 19 -27.08 1.27 -1.73
C GLU A 19 -26.40 2.62 -1.82
N GLY A 20 -27.10 3.65 -2.31
CA GLY A 20 -26.52 4.96 -2.51
C GLY A 20 -27.23 5.80 -3.56
N SER A 21 -26.51 6.74 -4.12
CA SER A 21 -27.03 7.68 -5.11
C SER A 21 -26.93 7.14 -6.52
N PHE A 22 -27.90 7.50 -7.36
CA PHE A 22 -27.97 7.17 -8.79
C PHE A 22 -28.14 8.42 -9.63
N GLU A 23 -27.53 8.44 -10.79
CA GLU A 23 -27.72 9.43 -11.84
C GLU A 23 -27.79 8.74 -13.20
N GLY A 24 -28.90 8.93 -13.91
CA GLY A 24 -29.09 8.33 -15.23
C GLY A 24 -29.00 6.81 -15.27
N GLY A 25 -29.35 6.11 -14.16
CA GLY A 25 -29.29 4.68 -14.00
C GLY A 25 -27.91 4.11 -13.66
N ARG A 26 -26.96 4.98 -13.29
CA ARG A 26 -25.61 4.58 -12.85
C ARG A 26 -25.36 5.02 -11.43
N TYR A 27 -24.51 4.32 -10.70
CA TYR A 27 -24.02 4.75 -9.39
C TYR A 27 -23.33 6.11 -9.51
N SER A 28 -23.68 7.02 -8.59
CA SER A 28 -23.19 8.40 -8.56
C SER A 28 -23.18 8.89 -7.11
N GLY A 29 -22.29 9.85 -6.77
CA GLY A 29 -22.17 10.31 -5.39
C GLY A 29 -21.75 9.20 -4.44
N ASN A 30 -22.11 9.30 -3.15
CA ASN A 30 -21.74 8.29 -2.15
C ASN A 30 -22.64 7.06 -2.20
N GLY A 31 -22.03 5.89 -1.96
CA GLY A 31 -22.73 4.61 -1.89
C GLY A 31 -21.89 3.46 -1.42
N THR A 32 -22.54 2.34 -1.21
CA THR A 32 -21.93 1.06 -0.81
C THR A 32 -22.27 0.00 -1.84
N LEU A 33 -21.24 -0.68 -2.35
CA LEU A 33 -21.34 -1.80 -3.28
C LEU A 33 -21.12 -3.10 -2.50
N TYR A 34 -21.95 -4.09 -2.76
CA TYR A 34 -21.93 -5.40 -2.11
C TYR A 34 -21.58 -6.51 -3.09
N GLY A 35 -20.87 -7.52 -2.62
CA GLY A 35 -20.57 -8.76 -3.33
C GLY A 35 -21.76 -9.74 -3.31
N LYS A 36 -21.62 -10.86 -4.03
CA LYS A 36 -22.64 -11.91 -4.10
C LYS A 36 -22.87 -12.62 -2.77
N ASP A 37 -21.90 -12.59 -1.88
CA ASP A 37 -21.90 -13.12 -0.51
C ASP A 37 -22.55 -12.16 0.52
N GLY A 38 -22.85 -10.92 0.10
CA GLY A 38 -23.39 -9.85 0.93
C GLY A 38 -22.36 -9.02 1.65
N ASP A 39 -21.07 -9.34 1.49
CA ASP A 39 -19.97 -8.55 2.03
C ASP A 39 -19.82 -7.22 1.27
N VAL A 40 -19.42 -6.17 1.99
CA VAL A 40 -19.06 -4.89 1.37
C VAL A 40 -17.84 -5.09 0.48
N VAL A 41 -17.92 -4.63 -0.77
CA VAL A 41 -16.81 -4.58 -1.73
C VAL A 41 -16.20 -3.19 -1.80
N TYR A 42 -17.03 -2.16 -1.80
CA TYR A 42 -16.57 -0.77 -1.83
C TYR A 42 -17.56 0.13 -1.09
N GLU A 43 -17.02 1.09 -0.37
CA GLU A 43 -17.76 2.16 0.27
C GLU A 43 -17.08 3.49 -0.04
N GLY A 44 -17.81 4.42 -0.67
CA GLY A 44 -17.22 5.70 -1.07
C GLY A 44 -17.98 6.40 -2.19
N ALA A 45 -17.27 7.30 -2.87
CA ALA A 45 -17.83 8.07 -3.96
C ALA A 45 -17.81 7.30 -5.29
N PHE A 46 -18.81 7.57 -6.13
CA PHE A 46 -18.98 7.02 -7.47
C PHE A 46 -19.21 8.13 -8.49
N LEU A 47 -18.68 7.94 -9.67
CA LEU A 47 -18.98 8.76 -10.85
C LEU A 47 -19.26 7.86 -12.05
N LYS A 48 -20.47 7.95 -12.60
CA LYS A 48 -20.90 7.16 -13.77
C LYS A 48 -20.70 5.63 -13.61
N GLY A 49 -20.85 5.12 -12.37
CA GLY A 49 -20.72 3.70 -12.03
C GLY A 49 -19.30 3.22 -11.73
N ARG A 50 -18.31 4.12 -11.66
CA ARG A 50 -16.93 3.81 -11.27
C ARG A 50 -16.61 4.43 -9.92
N TYR A 51 -15.68 3.85 -9.18
CA TYR A 51 -15.12 4.45 -7.98
C TYR A 51 -14.44 5.77 -8.36
N GLU A 52 -14.71 6.81 -7.56
CA GLU A 52 -14.22 8.16 -7.78
C GLU A 52 -14.08 8.89 -6.45
N GLY A 53 -13.05 9.71 -6.27
CA GLY A 53 -12.83 10.43 -5.02
C GLY A 53 -12.48 9.50 -3.86
N GLN A 54 -12.83 9.89 -2.63
CA GLN A 54 -12.51 9.13 -1.42
C GLN A 54 -13.35 7.85 -1.31
N GLY A 55 -12.68 6.74 -0.94
CA GLY A 55 -13.36 5.47 -0.72
C GLY A 55 -12.51 4.43 -0.01
N THR A 56 -13.16 3.32 0.32
CA THR A 56 -12.55 2.14 0.93
C THR A 56 -12.92 0.91 0.12
N LEU A 57 -11.91 0.14 -0.29
CA LEU A 57 -12.05 -1.14 -0.98
C LEU A 57 -11.89 -2.28 0.02
N TYR A 58 -12.74 -3.29 -0.11
CA TYR A 58 -12.73 -4.48 0.73
C TYR A 58 -12.59 -5.75 -0.12
N GLN A 59 -11.99 -6.77 0.45
CA GLN A 59 -11.91 -8.11 -0.12
C GLN A 59 -12.13 -9.13 1.01
N ASN A 60 -13.10 -10.03 0.82
CA ASN A 60 -13.48 -11.04 1.82
C ASN A 60 -13.77 -10.41 3.21
N GLY A 61 -14.53 -9.31 3.22
CA GLY A 61 -14.90 -8.57 4.43
C GLY A 61 -13.74 -7.79 5.10
N LYS A 62 -12.53 -7.83 4.54
CA LYS A 62 -11.37 -7.10 5.07
C LYS A 62 -11.05 -5.89 4.21
N LYS A 63 -10.70 -4.78 4.85
CA LYS A 63 -10.21 -3.58 4.19
C LYS A 63 -8.88 -3.87 3.49
N VAL A 64 -8.76 -3.56 2.20
CA VAL A 64 -7.53 -3.71 1.41
C VAL A 64 -6.96 -2.39 0.94
N TYR A 65 -7.78 -1.36 0.76
CA TYR A 65 -7.31 -0.02 0.41
C TYR A 65 -8.25 1.05 0.95
N THR A 66 -7.70 2.19 1.31
CA THR A 66 -8.45 3.41 1.64
C THR A 66 -7.70 4.60 1.06
N GLY A 67 -8.38 5.45 0.30
CA GLY A 67 -7.76 6.63 -0.32
C GLY A 67 -8.58 7.18 -1.47
N MET A 68 -7.90 7.93 -2.33
CA MET A 68 -8.47 8.49 -3.53
C MET A 68 -8.59 7.43 -4.64
N PHE A 69 -9.63 7.58 -5.45
CA PHE A 69 -9.86 6.81 -6.68
C PHE A 69 -10.14 7.74 -7.84
N ILE A 70 -9.60 7.42 -9.00
CA ILE A 70 -9.96 8.04 -10.28
C ILE A 70 -10.30 6.93 -11.27
N ALA A 71 -11.48 7.01 -11.86
CA ALA A 71 -11.99 6.07 -12.87
C ALA A 71 -11.95 4.59 -12.45
N GLY A 72 -11.94 4.30 -11.16
CA GLY A 72 -11.93 2.94 -10.57
C GLY A 72 -10.58 2.51 -10.00
N ASN A 73 -9.48 3.22 -10.27
CA ASN A 73 -8.14 2.90 -9.80
C ASN A 73 -7.77 3.75 -8.57
N PRO A 74 -7.00 3.19 -7.60
CA PRO A 74 -6.29 3.97 -6.60
C PRO A 74 -5.43 5.06 -7.24
N GLU A 75 -5.57 6.30 -6.77
CA GLU A 75 -4.88 7.46 -7.30
C GLU A 75 -4.63 8.49 -6.20
N GLY A 76 -3.46 9.17 -6.19
CA GLY A 76 -3.12 10.13 -5.15
C GLY A 76 -2.91 9.48 -3.78
N GLU A 77 -3.23 10.19 -2.71
CA GLU A 77 -2.96 9.73 -1.34
C GLU A 77 -3.85 8.56 -0.93
N GLY A 78 -3.21 7.50 -0.40
CA GLY A 78 -3.91 6.30 0.05
C GLY A 78 -3.11 5.41 0.99
N LYS A 79 -3.78 4.35 1.44
CA LYS A 79 -3.22 3.30 2.31
C LYS A 79 -3.68 1.94 1.85
N GLN A 80 -2.74 1.02 1.69
CA GLN A 80 -3.00 -0.38 1.43
C GLN A 80 -2.84 -1.18 2.73
N TYR A 81 -3.69 -2.17 2.91
CA TYR A 81 -3.73 -3.00 4.12
C TYR A 81 -3.40 -4.45 3.78
N GLY A 82 -2.53 -5.04 4.58
CA GLY A 82 -2.18 -6.45 4.47
C GLY A 82 -3.17 -7.39 5.16
N THR A 83 -2.83 -8.66 5.16
CA THR A 83 -3.67 -9.72 5.73
C THR A 83 -3.88 -9.59 7.24
N SER A 84 -2.97 -8.91 7.95
CA SER A 84 -3.08 -8.61 9.39
C SER A 84 -4.14 -7.54 9.70
N GLY A 85 -4.59 -6.77 8.67
CA GLY A 85 -5.47 -5.62 8.82
C GLY A 85 -4.73 -4.32 9.20
N SER A 86 -3.40 -4.35 9.33
CA SER A 86 -2.56 -3.15 9.49
C SER A 86 -2.23 -2.57 8.13
N ALA A 87 -1.99 -1.26 8.06
CA ALA A 87 -1.52 -0.64 6.83
C ALA A 87 -0.06 -1.08 6.56
N ASP A 88 0.15 -1.74 5.43
CA ASP A 88 1.47 -2.17 4.99
C ASP A 88 2.13 -1.13 4.07
N SER A 89 1.33 -0.30 3.38
CA SER A 89 1.84 0.76 2.52
C SER A 89 0.96 2.00 2.61
N TRP A 90 1.56 3.17 2.54
CA TRP A 90 0.85 4.45 2.48
C TRP A 90 1.69 5.51 1.77
N GLY A 91 1.04 6.35 1.00
CA GLY A 91 1.67 7.40 0.19
C GLY A 91 0.88 7.71 -1.05
N THR A 92 1.58 8.10 -2.10
CA THR A 92 1.00 8.47 -3.39
C THR A 92 0.92 7.26 -4.31
N TYR A 93 -0.25 7.05 -4.87
CA TYR A 93 -0.56 6.00 -5.84
C TYR A 93 -0.80 6.61 -7.22
N GLU A 94 -0.35 5.92 -8.26
CA GLU A 94 -0.65 6.20 -9.67
C GLU A 94 -1.06 4.88 -10.34
N ASP A 95 -2.20 4.88 -11.02
CA ASP A 95 -2.79 3.69 -11.67
C ASP A 95 -2.88 2.44 -10.77
N GLY A 96 -3.05 2.62 -9.45
CA GLY A 96 -3.16 1.57 -8.46
C GLY A 96 -1.85 1.11 -7.83
N GLU A 97 -0.71 1.63 -8.27
CA GLU A 97 0.61 1.30 -7.74
C GLU A 97 1.14 2.39 -6.80
N LEU A 98 1.83 2.02 -5.72
CA LEU A 98 2.51 2.96 -4.83
C LEU A 98 3.77 3.49 -5.53
N VAL A 99 3.77 4.78 -5.91
CA VAL A 99 4.93 5.43 -6.55
C VAL A 99 5.84 6.14 -5.56
N ALA A 100 5.30 6.64 -4.44
CA ALA A 100 6.09 7.26 -3.38
C ALA A 100 5.41 7.10 -2.02
N GLY A 101 6.19 6.84 -0.98
CA GLY A 101 5.65 6.72 0.37
C GLY A 101 6.46 5.78 1.26
N GLN A 102 5.74 5.04 2.10
CA GLN A 102 6.30 4.02 2.99
C GLN A 102 5.66 2.67 2.68
N THR A 103 6.45 1.62 2.76
CA THR A 103 5.97 0.26 2.47
C THR A 103 6.61 -0.78 3.39
N ILE A 104 5.93 -1.92 3.53
CA ILE A 104 6.48 -3.17 4.05
C ILE A 104 6.36 -4.19 2.92
N LEU A 105 7.50 -4.68 2.45
CA LEU A 105 7.57 -5.75 1.45
C LEU A 105 7.86 -7.09 2.12
N TYR A 106 7.32 -8.15 1.57
CA TYR A 106 7.47 -9.50 2.07
C TYR A 106 8.08 -10.40 1.00
N ASP A 107 8.93 -11.33 1.41
CA ASP A 107 9.46 -12.38 0.55
C ASP A 107 8.39 -13.45 0.22
N ALA A 108 8.75 -14.43 -0.61
CA ALA A 108 7.85 -15.50 -1.04
C ALA A 108 7.34 -16.39 0.14
N ASP A 109 8.05 -16.41 1.26
CA ASP A 109 7.68 -17.13 2.47
C ASP A 109 6.86 -16.27 3.45
N GLY A 110 6.56 -15.02 3.09
CA GLY A 110 5.78 -14.07 3.91
C GLY A 110 6.58 -13.43 5.04
N ARG A 111 7.92 -13.49 5.03
CA ARG A 111 8.79 -12.78 5.97
C ARG A 111 9.07 -11.38 5.46
N ILE A 112 9.25 -10.42 6.37
CA ILE A 112 9.61 -9.06 5.97
C ILE A 112 10.94 -9.09 5.22
N GLU A 113 10.95 -8.53 4.00
CA GLU A 113 12.12 -8.29 3.17
C GLU A 113 12.60 -6.84 3.28
N TYR A 114 11.65 -5.88 3.29
CA TYR A 114 11.97 -4.46 3.41
C TYR A 114 10.89 -3.73 4.22
N LYS A 115 11.30 -2.72 4.97
CA LYS A 115 10.40 -1.78 5.63
C LYS A 115 11.01 -0.38 5.60
N GLY A 116 10.39 0.54 4.86
CA GLY A 116 10.95 1.89 4.71
C GLY A 116 10.31 2.69 3.60
N GLY A 117 11.00 3.75 3.22
CA GLY A 117 10.60 4.63 2.13
C GLY A 117 10.74 3.99 0.76
N ILE A 118 9.86 4.37 -0.17
CA ILE A 118 9.91 3.99 -1.57
C ILE A 118 9.63 5.21 -2.44
N SER A 119 10.31 5.30 -3.57
CA SER A 119 10.04 6.24 -4.65
C SER A 119 10.33 5.57 -5.98
N ASP A 120 9.40 5.66 -6.94
CA ASP A 120 9.50 5.08 -8.28
C ASP A 120 9.94 3.59 -8.27
N GLY A 121 9.36 2.81 -7.33
CA GLY A 121 9.64 1.39 -7.17
C GLY A 121 11.01 1.06 -6.55
N LYS A 122 11.78 2.07 -6.10
CA LYS A 122 13.09 1.90 -5.48
C LYS A 122 13.05 2.28 -4.01
N TYR A 123 13.93 1.66 -3.20
CA TYR A 123 14.10 2.06 -1.80
C TYR A 123 14.63 3.49 -1.73
N GLU A 124 14.02 4.33 -0.88
CA GLU A 124 14.34 5.74 -0.75
C GLU A 124 14.22 6.20 0.71
N GLY A 125 15.11 7.10 1.15
CA GLY A 125 15.11 7.61 2.51
C GLY A 125 15.51 6.56 3.53
N LYS A 126 14.90 6.58 4.72
CA LYS A 126 15.22 5.63 5.80
C LYS A 126 14.48 4.31 5.62
N GLY A 127 15.19 3.19 5.83
CA GLY A 127 14.61 1.87 5.74
C GLY A 127 15.43 0.79 6.42
N ARG A 128 14.81 -0.39 6.51
CA ARG A 128 15.40 -1.64 7.00
C ARG A 128 15.24 -2.71 5.95
N LEU A 129 16.37 -3.31 5.57
CA LEU A 129 16.42 -4.45 4.66
C LEU A 129 16.69 -5.72 5.44
N TYR A 130 15.99 -6.78 5.08
CA TYR A 130 16.12 -8.09 5.72
C TYR A 130 16.47 -9.14 4.65
N LYS A 131 17.19 -10.15 5.04
CA LYS A 131 17.47 -11.34 4.24
C LYS A 131 16.97 -12.56 5.00
N GLU A 132 16.01 -13.29 4.42
CA GLU A 132 15.39 -14.46 5.06
C GLU A 132 14.78 -14.14 6.45
N GLY A 133 14.27 -12.89 6.61
CA GLY A 133 13.69 -12.40 7.86
C GLY A 133 14.72 -11.89 8.89
N VAL A 134 16.03 -12.01 8.62
CA VAL A 134 17.10 -11.49 9.49
C VAL A 134 17.50 -10.09 9.02
N LEU A 135 17.64 -9.15 9.98
CA LEU A 135 18.04 -7.78 9.65
C LEU A 135 19.43 -7.75 9.00
N LEU A 136 19.50 -7.21 7.79
CA LEU A 136 20.74 -7.05 7.03
C LEU A 136 21.26 -5.61 7.10
N TYR A 137 20.37 -4.61 6.97
CA TYR A 137 20.75 -3.20 6.98
C TYR A 137 19.69 -2.33 7.63
N ASP A 138 20.12 -1.33 8.40
CA ASP A 138 19.27 -0.28 8.98
C ASP A 138 19.93 1.08 8.72
N GLY A 139 19.36 1.88 7.79
CA GLY A 139 20.00 3.12 7.38
C GLY A 139 19.27 3.86 6.26
N GLY A 140 20.03 4.72 5.58
CA GLY A 140 19.55 5.49 4.43
C GLY A 140 19.62 4.70 3.14
N PHE A 141 18.69 5.01 2.23
CA PHE A 141 18.63 4.51 0.85
C PHE A 141 18.46 5.66 -0.12
N LYS A 142 19.01 5.50 -1.29
CA LYS A 142 18.78 6.35 -2.44
C LYS A 142 18.82 5.51 -3.71
N ASP A 143 17.81 5.64 -4.55
CA ASP A 143 17.70 4.86 -5.80
C ASP A 143 17.84 3.34 -5.63
N GLY A 144 17.52 2.79 -4.42
CA GLY A 144 17.63 1.37 -4.07
C GLY A 144 18.97 0.97 -3.43
N GLU A 145 19.95 1.87 -3.37
CA GLU A 145 21.29 1.62 -2.82
C GLU A 145 21.45 2.22 -1.41
N TYR A 146 22.39 1.69 -0.62
CA TYR A 146 22.70 2.26 0.70
C TYR A 146 23.31 3.64 0.53
N GLU A 147 22.80 4.62 1.29
CA GLU A 147 23.23 6.02 1.22
C GLU A 147 23.20 6.68 2.60
N GLY A 148 24.20 7.52 2.88
CA GLY A 148 24.32 8.22 4.15
C GLY A 148 24.61 7.28 5.32
N SER A 149 24.15 7.65 6.52
CA SER A 149 24.44 6.88 7.73
C SER A 149 23.63 5.58 7.81
N GLY A 150 24.31 4.47 8.14
CA GLY A 150 23.68 3.17 8.29
C GLY A 150 24.48 2.16 9.12
N THR A 151 23.83 1.04 9.41
CA THR A 151 24.42 -0.12 10.08
C THR A 151 24.16 -1.36 9.24
N LEU A 152 25.22 -2.05 8.83
CA LEU A 152 25.17 -3.32 8.14
C LEU A 152 25.39 -4.46 9.15
N TYR A 153 24.63 -5.53 8.99
CA TYR A 153 24.67 -6.68 9.88
C TYR A 153 25.07 -7.94 9.10
N GLU A 154 25.74 -8.85 9.77
CA GLU A 154 26.01 -10.21 9.32
C GLU A 154 25.67 -11.17 10.45
N GLN A 155 24.73 -12.12 10.19
CA GLN A 155 24.28 -13.10 11.21
C GLN A 155 23.90 -12.45 12.56
N GLU A 156 23.07 -11.36 12.49
CA GLU A 156 22.60 -10.58 13.64
C GLU A 156 23.67 -9.71 14.36
N ASN A 157 24.95 -9.84 14.00
CA ASN A 157 26.03 -9.03 14.53
C ASN A 157 26.27 -7.80 13.65
N VAL A 158 26.64 -6.68 14.28
CA VAL A 158 27.05 -5.49 13.52
C VAL A 158 28.35 -5.82 12.77
N LEU A 159 28.31 -5.70 11.45
CA LEU A 159 29.49 -5.80 10.60
C LEU A 159 30.13 -4.43 10.38
N TYR A 160 29.32 -3.43 10.02
CA TYR A 160 29.79 -2.06 9.79
C TYR A 160 28.76 -1.07 10.28
N LYS A 161 29.24 0.04 10.82
CA LYS A 161 28.39 1.20 11.19
C LYS A 161 29.11 2.47 10.78
N GLY A 162 28.53 3.23 9.85
CA GLY A 162 29.16 4.42 9.29
C GLY A 162 28.38 5.01 8.15
N GLU A 163 29.10 5.71 7.28
CA GLU A 163 28.56 6.34 6.08
C GLU A 163 28.63 5.39 4.90
N PHE A 164 27.64 5.51 4.02
CA PHE A 164 27.52 4.77 2.75
C PHE A 164 27.28 5.76 1.61
N LYS A 165 27.77 5.40 0.43
CA LYS A 165 27.49 6.07 -0.81
C LYS A 165 27.41 5.06 -1.95
N GLU A 166 26.29 5.08 -2.69
CA GLU A 166 26.08 4.18 -3.83
C GLU A 166 26.35 2.69 -3.46
N GLY A 167 25.90 2.27 -2.26
CA GLY A 167 26.05 0.91 -1.73
C GLY A 167 27.39 0.60 -1.07
N GLU A 168 28.42 1.44 -1.23
CA GLU A 168 29.77 1.21 -0.72
C GLU A 168 30.03 1.96 0.60
N TYR A 169 31.01 1.49 1.39
CA TYR A 169 31.46 2.21 2.58
C TYR A 169 32.12 3.53 2.19
N GLU A 170 31.71 4.61 2.82
CA GLU A 170 32.22 5.96 2.54
C GLU A 170 32.55 6.69 3.86
N GLY A 171 33.53 7.61 3.80
CA GLY A 171 33.86 8.50 4.91
C GLY A 171 34.23 7.80 6.20
N LYS A 172 33.57 8.17 7.32
CA LYS A 172 33.90 7.65 8.65
C LYS A 172 32.96 6.51 9.04
N GLY A 173 33.55 5.42 9.54
CA GLY A 173 32.79 4.28 10.02
C GLY A 173 33.64 3.33 10.88
N PHE A 174 32.96 2.35 11.46
CA PHE A 174 33.55 1.31 12.29
C PHE A 174 33.23 -0.05 11.65
N LEU A 175 34.29 -0.79 11.33
CA LEU A 175 34.19 -2.18 10.92
C LEU A 175 34.44 -3.07 12.14
N TYR A 176 33.56 -4.02 12.38
CA TYR A 176 33.63 -4.90 13.53
C TYR A 176 34.20 -6.27 13.10
N ALA A 177 35.22 -6.75 13.82
CA ALA A 177 35.76 -8.08 13.56
C ALA A 177 34.73 -9.14 14.00
N GLN A 178 34.49 -10.10 13.14
CA GLN A 178 33.72 -11.30 13.50
C GLN A 178 34.62 -12.20 14.33
N GLY A 179 34.20 -12.54 15.54
CA GLY A 179 34.92 -13.43 16.46
C GLY A 179 34.69 -14.90 16.16
#